data_0a72b74c92e84470899c8e720fba19ba
#
_entry.id   0a72b74c92e84470899c8e720fba19ba
#
_cell.length_a   1.000
_cell.length_b   1.000
_cell.length_c   1.000
_cell.angle_alpha   90.00
_cell.angle_beta   90.00
_cell.angle_gamma   90.00
#
_symmetry.space_group_name_H-M   'P 1'
#
loop_
_entity.id
_entity.type
_entity.pdbx_description
1 polymer ?
#
loop_
_entity_poly.entity_id
_entity_poly.type
_entity_poly.pdbx_seq_one_letter_code
_entity_poly.pdbx_strand_id
1 'polypeptide(L)'
;FFFSRNGAWTVVQQGMNTDNATARRYHWYSDNPADITFTEEPHKGIASQLFRKQALNLISKKSKKNKDISLELVESGYKTLMKDIELLRLHSGSVSRMIGLRQGQQEFVFAELDRTEFRHHPVEMEDFTKSKYLEKILQKVTYETPQDFESLLSIKGVGGKTIRALSLVGEVIYGAEPSYQDPARYSFAHGGKDATPYPVDRDTYDQTIQIMQNAVRKSKINPSEKDKALRRLG
;
A
#
# COMPACT_ATOMS: atom_id res chain seq x y z
N PHE A 1 -2.03 -1.68 -17.46
CA PHE A 1 -2.86 -0.49 -17.54
C PHE A 1 -3.76 -0.56 -18.75
N PHE A 2 -5.06 -0.34 -18.58
CA PHE A 2 -6.05 -0.34 -19.63
C PHE A 2 -6.86 0.95 -19.54
N PHE A 3 -7.18 1.52 -20.68
CA PHE A 3 -8.07 2.67 -20.74
C PHE A 3 -9.03 2.54 -21.91
N SER A 4 -10.22 3.10 -21.75
CA SER A 4 -11.27 3.11 -22.76
C SER A 4 -11.24 4.42 -23.55
N ARG A 5 -11.96 4.42 -24.68
CA ARG A 5 -12.13 5.63 -25.51
C ARG A 5 -12.83 6.77 -24.77
N ASN A 6 -13.61 6.45 -23.75
CA ASN A 6 -14.35 7.46 -22.95
C ASN A 6 -13.51 7.98 -21.77
N GLY A 7 -12.25 7.56 -21.64
CA GLY A 7 -11.36 7.97 -20.55
C GLY A 7 -11.47 7.14 -19.26
N ALA A 8 -12.38 6.17 -19.16
CA ALA A 8 -12.35 5.23 -18.05
C ALA A 8 -11.08 4.38 -18.10
N TRP A 9 -10.45 4.14 -16.98
CA TRP A 9 -9.18 3.41 -16.90
C TRP A 9 -9.18 2.36 -15.78
N THR A 10 -8.32 1.38 -15.94
CA THR A 10 -8.03 0.40 -14.87
C THR A 10 -6.56 0.01 -14.87
N VAL A 11 -6.03 -0.15 -13.67
CA VAL A 11 -4.70 -0.72 -13.44
C VAL A 11 -4.86 -2.05 -12.74
N VAL A 12 -4.22 -3.07 -13.26
CA VAL A 12 -4.16 -4.40 -12.63
C VAL A 12 -2.71 -4.70 -12.30
N GLN A 13 -2.42 -4.92 -11.03
CA GLN A 13 -1.11 -5.29 -10.53
C GLN A 13 -1.21 -6.52 -9.63
N GLN A 14 -0.26 -7.42 -9.73
CA GLN A 14 -0.13 -8.55 -8.83
C GLN A 14 1.12 -8.40 -7.97
N GLY A 15 0.93 -8.31 -6.66
CA GLY A 15 1.99 -8.44 -5.67
C GLY A 15 2.12 -9.90 -5.24
N MET A 16 3.33 -10.41 -5.21
CA MET A 16 3.64 -11.75 -4.71
C MET A 16 4.47 -11.65 -3.44
N ASN A 17 4.15 -12.50 -2.46
CA ASN A 17 4.98 -12.70 -1.29
C ASN A 17 5.52 -14.13 -1.37
N THR A 18 6.82 -14.25 -1.63
CA THR A 18 7.51 -15.55 -1.78
C THR A 18 7.68 -16.28 -0.47
N ASP A 19 7.70 -15.56 0.67
CA ASP A 19 7.97 -16.16 1.99
C ASP A 19 6.79 -17.01 2.47
N ASN A 20 5.58 -16.64 2.11
CA ASN A 20 4.36 -17.38 2.46
C ASN A 20 3.58 -17.89 1.25
N ALA A 21 4.17 -17.85 0.05
CA ALA A 21 3.58 -18.29 -1.21
C ALA A 21 2.18 -17.69 -1.49
N THR A 22 1.94 -16.44 -1.09
CA THR A 22 0.68 -15.75 -1.35
C THR A 22 0.81 -14.70 -2.45
N ALA A 23 -0.28 -14.50 -3.19
CA ALA A 23 -0.38 -13.43 -4.17
C ALA A 23 -1.58 -12.55 -3.87
N ARG A 24 -1.42 -11.26 -4.12
CA ARG A 24 -2.49 -10.29 -3.99
C ARG A 24 -2.61 -9.48 -5.27
N ARG A 25 -3.81 -9.39 -5.81
CA ARG A 25 -4.10 -8.58 -6.99
C ARG A 25 -4.70 -7.26 -6.56
N TYR A 26 -4.21 -6.20 -7.16
CA TYR A 26 -4.68 -4.85 -6.98
C TYR A 26 -5.35 -4.41 -8.27
N HIS A 27 -6.64 -4.09 -8.19
CA HIS A 27 -7.43 -3.59 -9.31
C HIS A 27 -7.85 -2.18 -8.97
N TRP A 28 -7.24 -1.21 -9.59
CA TRP A 28 -7.66 0.18 -9.54
C TRP A 28 -8.49 0.50 -10.77
N TYR A 29 -9.62 1.09 -10.56
CA TYR A 29 -10.53 1.45 -11.63
C TYR A 29 -11.16 2.81 -11.37
N SER A 30 -11.27 3.64 -12.40
CA SER A 30 -12.11 4.83 -12.42
C SER A 30 -12.89 4.89 -13.72
N ASP A 31 -14.15 5.25 -13.63
CA ASP A 31 -15.05 5.57 -14.74
C ASP A 31 -15.05 7.06 -15.07
N ASN A 32 -14.40 7.89 -14.25
CA ASN A 32 -14.24 9.32 -14.46
C ASN A 32 -12.85 9.62 -15.05
N PRO A 33 -12.76 10.16 -16.28
CA PRO A 33 -11.47 10.50 -16.88
C PRO A 33 -10.73 11.63 -16.17
N ALA A 34 -11.40 12.41 -15.31
CA ALA A 34 -10.78 13.46 -14.50
C ALA A 34 -10.13 12.92 -13.20
N ASP A 35 -10.47 11.69 -12.81
CA ASP A 35 -9.89 11.02 -11.65
C ASP A 35 -8.54 10.39 -12.00
N ILE A 36 -7.49 11.19 -12.02
CA ILE A 36 -6.11 10.72 -12.25
C ILE A 36 -5.28 10.64 -10.98
N THR A 37 -5.85 10.85 -9.82
CA THR A 37 -5.14 10.75 -8.54
C THR A 37 -4.98 9.28 -8.13
N PHE A 38 -3.77 8.73 -8.30
CA PHE A 38 -3.45 7.35 -7.91
C PHE A 38 -3.19 7.18 -6.41
N THR A 39 -3.06 8.26 -5.67
CA THR A 39 -2.69 8.28 -4.25
C THR A 39 -3.86 8.57 -3.32
N GLU A 40 -5.09 8.69 -3.83
CA GLU A 40 -6.29 9.01 -3.06
C GLU A 40 -7.48 8.11 -3.41
N GLU A 41 -8.44 7.98 -2.47
CA GLU A 41 -9.73 7.37 -2.75
C GLU A 41 -10.56 8.27 -3.71
N PRO A 42 -11.40 7.73 -4.59
CA PRO A 42 -11.93 6.37 -4.53
C PRO A 42 -11.29 5.44 -5.55
N HIS A 43 -10.37 4.59 -5.15
CA HIS A 43 -10.03 3.46 -5.99
C HIS A 43 -11.06 2.37 -5.80
N LYS A 44 -11.77 2.02 -6.85
CA LYS A 44 -12.75 0.94 -6.82
C LYS A 44 -12.02 -0.39 -7.07
N GLY A 45 -12.02 -1.23 -6.06
CA GLY A 45 -11.67 -2.63 -6.20
C GLY A 45 -10.20 -2.98 -5.98
N ILE A 46 -9.88 -3.38 -4.76
CA ILE A 46 -8.72 -4.23 -4.50
C ILE A 46 -9.25 -5.63 -4.27
N ALA A 47 -8.91 -6.56 -5.16
CA ALA A 47 -9.29 -7.96 -5.04
C ALA A 47 -8.20 -8.72 -4.28
N SER A 48 -8.61 -9.46 -3.25
CA SER A 48 -7.73 -10.36 -2.51
C SER A 48 -8.55 -11.55 -2.02
N GLN A 49 -7.98 -12.75 -2.04
CA GLN A 49 -8.61 -13.94 -1.47
C GLN A 49 -8.70 -13.89 0.05
N LEU A 50 -7.85 -13.12 0.69
CA LEU A 50 -7.79 -13.00 2.14
C LEU A 50 -7.73 -11.52 2.53
N PHE A 51 -8.51 -11.17 3.53
CA PHE A 51 -8.37 -9.88 4.22
C PHE A 51 -7.22 -9.97 5.22
N ARG A 52 -6.40 -8.94 5.27
CA ARG A 52 -5.40 -8.79 6.31
C ARG A 52 -6.01 -8.05 7.49
N LYS A 53 -5.71 -8.50 8.70
CA LYS A 53 -6.16 -7.80 9.93
C LYS A 53 -5.59 -6.39 10.00
N GLN A 54 -4.37 -6.21 9.48
CA GLN A 54 -3.69 -4.92 9.43
C GLN A 54 -2.97 -4.79 8.10
N ALA A 55 -3.27 -3.74 7.35
CA ALA A 55 -2.60 -3.37 6.13
C ALA A 55 -2.48 -1.85 6.06
N LEU A 56 -1.26 -1.32 6.02
CA LEU A 56 -1.06 0.12 5.87
C LEU A 56 -1.73 0.60 4.57
N ASN A 57 -2.74 1.45 4.72
CA ASN A 57 -3.56 1.96 3.65
C ASN A 57 -3.43 3.49 3.54
N LEU A 58 -2.43 3.93 2.82
CA LEU A 58 -2.14 5.36 2.65
C LEU A 58 -3.02 6.06 1.62
N ILE A 59 -3.78 5.31 0.81
CA ILE A 59 -4.77 5.92 -0.10
C ILE A 59 -6.07 6.30 0.61
N SER A 60 -6.32 5.78 1.81
CA SER A 60 -7.50 6.12 2.60
C SER A 60 -7.51 7.61 2.96
N LYS A 61 -8.69 8.22 2.94
CA LYS A 61 -8.89 9.60 3.42
C LYS A 61 -8.41 9.81 4.86
N LYS A 62 -8.53 8.77 5.72
CA LYS A 62 -8.00 8.78 7.09
C LYS A 62 -6.49 9.04 7.12
N SER A 63 -5.77 8.55 6.11
CA SER A 63 -4.30 8.67 6.02
C SER A 63 -3.80 10.00 5.46
N LYS A 64 -4.70 10.94 5.14
CA LYS A 64 -4.31 12.23 4.55
C LYS A 64 -3.28 12.96 5.40
N LYS A 65 -3.55 13.12 6.70
CA LYS A 65 -2.63 13.77 7.65
C LYS A 65 -1.26 13.08 7.69
N ASN A 66 -1.24 11.75 7.64
CA ASN A 66 0.01 10.98 7.64
C ASN A 66 0.83 11.21 6.36
N LYS A 67 0.17 11.32 5.20
CA LYS A 67 0.84 11.67 3.94
C LYS A 67 1.39 13.09 3.98
N ASP A 68 0.61 14.05 4.48
CA ASP A 68 1.03 15.46 4.60
C ASP A 68 2.25 15.57 5.52
N ILE A 69 2.23 14.96 6.71
CA ILE A 69 3.37 14.91 7.63
C ILE A 69 4.58 14.20 6.99
N SER A 70 4.37 13.16 6.20
CA SER A 70 5.47 12.49 5.50
C SER A 70 6.22 13.44 4.54
N LEU A 71 5.52 14.36 3.89
CA LEU A 71 6.12 15.41 3.06
C LEU A 71 6.86 16.45 3.90
N GLU A 72 6.23 16.94 4.98
CA GLU A 72 6.85 17.89 5.90
C GLU A 72 8.14 17.33 6.52
N LEU A 73 8.16 16.03 6.84
CA LEU A 73 9.37 15.35 7.31
C LEU A 73 10.50 15.38 6.28
N VAL A 74 10.16 15.17 5.01
CA VAL A 74 11.14 15.26 3.92
C VAL A 74 11.65 16.70 3.76
N GLU A 75 10.76 17.68 3.83
CA GLU A 75 11.11 19.11 3.76
C GLU A 75 11.97 19.58 4.95
N SER A 76 11.77 19.00 6.13
CA SER A 76 12.55 19.35 7.34
C SER A 76 14.04 19.04 7.22
N GLY A 77 14.41 18.28 6.20
CA GLY A 77 15.77 17.95 5.84
C GLY A 77 16.30 16.70 6.51
N TYR A 78 17.34 16.14 5.89
CA TYR A 78 17.92 14.84 6.24
C TYR A 78 18.30 14.69 7.72
N LYS A 79 18.92 15.71 8.32
CA LYS A 79 19.39 15.62 9.71
C LYS A 79 18.23 15.50 10.70
N THR A 80 17.15 16.25 10.49
CA THR A 80 15.96 16.22 11.35
C THR A 80 15.26 14.86 11.19
N LEU A 81 15.00 14.46 9.96
CA LEU A 81 14.36 13.19 9.65
C LEU A 81 15.14 11.99 10.23
N MET A 82 16.48 12.02 10.17
CA MET A 82 17.30 10.95 10.73
C MET A 82 17.26 10.89 12.25
N LYS A 83 17.11 12.01 12.95
CA LYS A 83 16.90 12.01 14.41
C LYS A 83 15.62 11.29 14.78
N ASP A 84 14.53 11.57 14.06
CA ASP A 84 13.24 10.94 14.28
C ASP A 84 13.28 9.43 13.99
N ILE A 85 13.94 9.04 12.91
CA ILE A 85 14.15 7.62 12.59
C ILE A 85 15.02 6.92 13.62
N GLU A 86 16.05 7.58 14.13
CA GLU A 86 16.88 7.03 15.21
C GLU A 86 16.08 6.85 16.49
N LEU A 87 15.19 7.79 16.81
CA LEU A 87 14.27 7.67 17.93
C LEU A 87 13.35 6.44 17.79
N LEU A 88 12.77 6.24 16.61
CA LEU A 88 11.97 5.02 16.34
C LEU A 88 12.81 3.75 16.45
N ARG A 89 14.05 3.75 15.98
CA ARG A 89 14.97 2.60 16.10
C ARG A 89 15.19 2.19 17.55
N LEU A 90 15.24 3.14 18.46
CA LEU A 90 15.41 2.85 19.90
C LEU A 90 14.20 2.12 20.49
N HIS A 91 13.01 2.32 19.92
CA HIS A 91 11.75 1.70 20.36
C HIS A 91 11.31 0.48 19.53
N SER A 92 12.02 0.17 18.44
CA SER A 92 11.70 -0.98 17.58
C SER A 92 12.38 -2.27 18.06
N GLY A 93 11.62 -3.34 18.23
CA GLY A 93 12.12 -4.69 18.47
C GLY A 93 12.86 -4.90 19.80
N SER A 94 13.87 -5.80 19.77
CA SER A 94 14.65 -6.22 20.96
C SER A 94 15.55 -5.11 21.54
N VAL A 95 15.77 -4.03 20.81
CA VAL A 95 16.63 -2.92 21.26
C VAL A 95 15.95 -2.11 22.36
N SER A 96 14.63 -1.95 22.35
CA SER A 96 13.89 -1.22 23.39
C SER A 96 14.00 -1.91 24.75
N ARG A 97 14.17 -3.24 24.78
CA ARG A 97 14.38 -3.99 26.04
C ARG A 97 15.75 -3.78 26.67
N MET A 98 16.77 -3.46 25.86
CA MET A 98 18.13 -3.24 26.36
C MET A 98 18.36 -1.81 26.86
N ILE A 99 17.63 -0.83 26.36
CA ILE A 99 17.79 0.58 26.71
C ILE A 99 17.10 0.89 28.03
N GLY A 100 15.99 0.23 28.36
CA GLY A 100 15.35 0.33 29.69
C GLY A 100 16.26 -0.06 30.87
N LEU A 101 17.45 -0.61 30.59
CA LEU A 101 18.47 -0.98 31.60
C LEU A 101 19.67 -0.02 31.64
N ARG A 102 19.74 1.01 30.82
CA ARG A 102 20.88 1.92 30.72
C ARG A 102 20.44 3.39 30.64
N GLN A 103 20.50 4.09 31.77
CA GLN A 103 20.78 5.54 31.93
C GLN A 103 19.65 6.53 32.10
N GLY A 104 19.68 7.14 33.29
CA GLY A 104 18.93 8.26 33.81
C GLY A 104 19.12 9.67 33.21
N GLN A 105 19.66 9.87 32.03
CA GLN A 105 19.71 11.17 31.35
C GLN A 105 18.97 11.25 30.03
N GLN A 106 18.46 10.14 29.52
CA GLN A 106 17.59 10.09 28.34
C GLN A 106 16.11 9.90 28.66
N GLU A 107 15.77 9.87 29.94
CA GLU A 107 14.42 9.57 30.43
C GLU A 107 13.34 10.55 29.98
N PHE A 108 13.64 11.81 29.73
CA PHE A 108 12.61 12.80 29.44
C PHE A 108 11.97 12.64 28.04
N VAL A 109 12.73 12.31 27.04
CA VAL A 109 12.20 12.09 25.68
C VAL A 109 11.60 10.70 25.54
N PHE A 110 12.15 9.73 26.26
CA PHE A 110 11.67 8.35 26.28
C PHE A 110 10.37 8.17 27.08
N ALA A 111 10.16 8.98 28.13
CA ALA A 111 8.97 8.89 28.97
C ALA A 111 7.66 9.24 28.23
N GLU A 112 7.70 10.06 27.21
CA GLU A 112 6.53 10.34 26.37
C GLU A 112 6.18 9.17 25.45
N LEU A 113 7.17 8.47 24.90
CA LEU A 113 6.96 7.30 24.06
C LEU A 113 6.74 6.01 24.86
N ASP A 114 7.32 5.86 26.05
CA ASP A 114 7.10 4.73 26.95
C ASP A 114 5.65 4.60 27.45
N ARG A 115 4.86 5.67 27.39
CA ARG A 115 3.43 5.65 27.69
C ARG A 115 2.56 5.16 26.54
N THR A 116 3.12 5.05 25.34
CA THR A 116 2.42 4.54 24.18
C THR A 116 2.57 3.03 24.15
N GLU A 117 1.45 2.30 24.26
CA GLU A 117 1.48 0.84 24.12
C GLU A 117 1.78 0.46 22.67
N PHE A 118 3.03 0.14 22.39
CA PHE A 118 3.45 -0.41 21.08
C PHE A 118 3.16 -1.89 20.92
N ARG A 119 2.54 -2.54 21.93
CA ARG A 119 2.15 -3.96 21.83
C ARG A 119 1.25 -4.18 20.64
N HIS A 120 1.71 -5.01 19.71
CA HIS A 120 1.06 -5.30 18.43
C HIS A 120 1.07 -4.15 17.40
N HIS A 121 1.78 -3.05 17.64
CA HIS A 121 1.95 -2.00 16.66
C HIS A 121 2.93 -2.44 15.55
N PRO A 122 2.71 -2.04 14.28
CA PRO A 122 3.62 -2.37 13.18
C PRO A 122 5.09 -1.97 13.40
N VAL A 123 5.35 -0.97 14.25
CA VAL A 123 6.71 -0.56 14.65
C VAL A 123 7.52 -1.71 15.26
N GLU A 124 6.88 -2.58 16.04
CA GLU A 124 7.57 -3.73 16.64
C GLU A 124 8.05 -4.75 15.62
N MET A 125 7.38 -4.82 14.47
CA MET A 125 7.65 -5.79 13.42
C MET A 125 8.55 -5.24 12.31
N GLU A 126 8.74 -3.92 12.26
CA GLU A 126 9.60 -3.30 11.25
C GLU A 126 11.06 -3.38 11.69
N ASP A 127 11.87 -3.87 10.76
CA ASP A 127 13.32 -3.88 10.91
C ASP A 127 13.88 -2.49 10.56
N PHE A 128 13.97 -1.62 11.58
CA PHE A 128 14.66 -0.34 11.49
C PHE A 128 16.18 -0.46 11.61
N THR A 129 16.74 -1.66 11.43
CA THR A 129 18.19 -1.84 11.42
C THR A 129 18.85 -0.86 10.46
N LYS A 130 20.08 -0.47 10.78
CA LYS A 130 20.87 0.50 10.00
C LYS A 130 21.02 0.00 8.56
N SER A 131 20.09 0.41 7.70
CA SER A 131 20.12 0.13 6.28
C SER A 131 20.75 1.31 5.55
N LYS A 132 22.01 1.16 5.14
CA LYS A 132 22.71 2.16 4.31
C LYS A 132 21.91 2.53 3.05
N TYR A 133 21.11 1.60 2.53
CA TYR A 133 20.25 1.86 1.39
C TYR A 133 19.10 2.80 1.76
N LEU A 134 18.39 2.54 2.87
CA LEU A 134 17.31 3.41 3.33
C LEU A 134 17.83 4.83 3.60
N GLU A 135 18.97 4.95 4.30
CA GLU A 135 19.60 6.24 4.60
C GLU A 135 19.95 7.01 3.32
N LYS A 136 20.51 6.32 2.31
CA LYS A 136 20.78 6.92 1.00
C LYS A 136 19.52 7.43 0.31
N ILE A 137 18.41 6.65 0.38
CA ILE A 137 17.15 7.09 -0.22
C ILE A 137 16.55 8.27 0.55
N LEU A 138 16.59 8.25 1.89
CA LEU A 138 16.13 9.37 2.70
C LEU A 138 16.92 10.65 2.42
N GLN A 139 18.24 10.54 2.28
CA GLN A 139 19.07 11.67 1.86
C GLN A 139 18.67 12.20 0.48
N LYS A 140 18.38 11.29 -0.45
CA LYS A 140 17.95 11.65 -1.80
C LYS A 140 16.60 12.38 -1.79
N VAL A 141 15.59 11.85 -1.10
CA VAL A 141 14.25 12.46 -1.07
C VAL A 141 14.25 13.83 -0.39
N THR A 142 15.04 14.01 0.66
CA THR A 142 15.20 15.32 1.31
C THR A 142 15.96 16.33 0.45
N TYR A 143 16.76 15.88 -0.48
CA TYR A 143 17.44 16.74 -1.47
C TYR A 143 16.50 17.12 -2.62
N GLU A 144 15.69 16.19 -3.10
CA GLU A 144 14.77 16.40 -4.23
C GLU A 144 13.50 17.18 -3.84
N THR A 145 13.17 17.27 -2.56
CA THR A 145 12.02 18.03 -2.00
C THR A 145 10.74 17.91 -2.81
N PRO A 146 10.12 16.71 -2.86
CA PRO A 146 8.90 16.49 -3.64
C PRO A 146 7.75 17.35 -3.13
N GLN A 147 6.96 17.91 -4.03
CA GLN A 147 5.87 18.84 -3.73
C GLN A 147 4.58 18.15 -3.25
N ASP A 148 4.44 16.87 -3.60
CA ASP A 148 3.28 16.06 -3.24
C ASP A 148 3.66 14.59 -3.05
N PHE A 149 2.72 13.81 -2.54
CA PHE A 149 2.97 12.41 -2.23
C PHE A 149 3.20 11.54 -3.48
N GLU A 150 2.63 11.90 -4.61
CA GLU A 150 2.85 11.21 -5.89
C GLU A 150 4.27 11.45 -6.40
N SER A 151 4.74 12.68 -6.34
CA SER A 151 6.13 13.05 -6.67
C SER A 151 7.12 12.31 -5.75
N LEU A 152 6.82 12.20 -4.45
CA LEU A 152 7.62 11.40 -3.51
C LEU A 152 7.71 9.94 -3.96
N LEU A 153 6.59 9.33 -4.34
CA LEU A 153 6.56 7.94 -4.81
C LEU A 153 7.32 7.75 -6.14
N SER A 154 7.39 8.78 -6.95
CA SER A 154 8.04 8.76 -8.28
C SER A 154 9.57 8.84 -8.18
N ILE A 155 10.14 9.23 -7.04
CA ILE A 155 11.58 9.32 -6.86
C ILE A 155 12.21 7.91 -6.95
N LYS A 156 13.16 7.75 -7.85
CA LYS A 156 13.86 6.48 -8.07
C LYS A 156 14.51 5.97 -6.79
N GLY A 157 14.08 4.79 -6.33
CA GLY A 157 14.56 4.11 -5.14
C GLY A 157 13.63 4.24 -3.94
N VAL A 158 12.65 5.14 -3.97
CA VAL A 158 11.56 5.16 -2.98
C VAL A 158 10.71 3.91 -3.17
N GLY A 159 10.50 3.19 -2.09
CA GLY A 159 9.75 1.94 -2.08
C GLY A 159 9.07 1.73 -0.73
N GLY A 160 8.47 0.55 -0.54
CA GLY A 160 7.68 0.24 0.64
C GLY A 160 8.40 0.48 1.98
N LYS A 161 9.72 0.23 2.07
CA LYS A 161 10.50 0.52 3.30
C LYS A 161 10.58 2.02 3.60
N THR A 162 10.86 2.85 2.60
CA THR A 162 10.94 4.30 2.77
C THR A 162 9.60 4.88 3.20
N ILE A 163 8.54 4.48 2.51
CA ILE A 163 7.18 4.98 2.80
C ILE A 163 6.70 4.54 4.19
N ARG A 164 6.95 3.28 4.58
CA ARG A 164 6.63 2.82 5.94
C ARG A 164 7.43 3.56 7.00
N ALA A 165 8.72 3.83 6.77
CA ALA A 165 9.52 4.58 7.71
C ALA A 165 8.97 6.00 7.93
N LEU A 166 8.65 6.72 6.86
CA LEU A 166 8.04 8.05 6.94
C LEU A 166 6.68 8.02 7.63
N SER A 167 5.82 7.06 7.24
CA SER A 167 4.50 6.90 7.84
C SER A 167 4.55 6.62 9.33
N LEU A 168 5.49 5.79 9.78
CA LEU A 168 5.66 5.46 11.20
C LEU A 168 6.23 6.64 12.00
N VAL A 169 7.16 7.40 11.44
CA VAL A 169 7.61 8.66 12.06
C VAL A 169 6.41 9.60 12.22
N GLY A 170 5.64 9.80 11.17
CA GLY A 170 4.43 10.64 11.19
C GLY A 170 3.41 10.19 12.24
N GLU A 171 3.20 8.89 12.39
CA GLU A 171 2.27 8.32 13.36
C GLU A 171 2.78 8.44 14.79
N VAL A 172 3.96 7.90 15.07
CA VAL A 172 4.46 7.71 16.43
C VAL A 172 4.94 9.03 17.04
N ILE A 173 5.64 9.85 16.27
CA ILE A 173 6.24 11.09 16.78
C ILE A 173 5.26 12.27 16.64
N TYR A 174 4.52 12.33 15.54
CA TYR A 174 3.67 13.48 15.22
C TYR A 174 2.16 13.20 15.38
N GLY A 175 1.77 12.00 15.82
CA GLY A 175 0.38 11.65 16.06
C GLY A 175 -0.52 11.68 14.80
N ALA A 176 0.08 11.42 13.65
CA ALA A 176 -0.63 11.37 12.37
C ALA A 176 -0.98 9.92 12.01
N GLU A 177 -1.93 9.34 12.71
CA GLU A 177 -2.35 7.96 12.56
C GLU A 177 -2.87 7.65 11.14
N PRO A 178 -2.28 6.68 10.40
CA PRO A 178 -2.79 6.26 9.11
C PRO A 178 -3.95 5.26 9.26
N SER A 179 -4.55 4.86 8.14
CA SER A 179 -5.47 3.73 8.13
C SER A 179 -4.71 2.42 8.04
N TYR A 180 -5.02 1.49 8.93
CA TYR A 180 -4.55 0.09 8.86
C TYR A 180 -5.65 -0.85 8.36
N GLN A 181 -6.77 -0.31 7.93
CA GLN A 181 -7.86 -1.11 7.38
C GLN A 181 -7.49 -1.60 5.98
N ASP A 182 -7.57 -2.92 5.80
CA ASP A 182 -7.38 -3.52 4.49
C ASP A 182 -8.42 -2.99 3.49
N PRO A 183 -8.01 -2.34 2.39
CA PRO A 183 -8.92 -1.80 1.40
C PRO A 183 -9.52 -2.86 0.48
N ALA A 184 -9.17 -4.14 0.63
CA ALA A 184 -9.76 -5.22 -0.15
C ALA A 184 -11.27 -5.29 0.08
N ARG A 185 -12.04 -5.18 -0.99
CA ARG A 185 -13.50 -5.12 -0.93
C ARG A 185 -14.17 -6.45 -1.26
N TYR A 186 -13.50 -7.30 -2.03
CA TYR A 186 -14.00 -8.61 -2.43
C TYR A 186 -12.89 -9.54 -2.88
N SER A 187 -13.17 -10.81 -2.82
CA SER A 187 -12.33 -11.88 -3.31
C SER A 187 -12.90 -12.42 -4.62
N PHE A 188 -12.08 -12.46 -5.67
CA PHE A 188 -12.41 -13.14 -6.90
C PHE A 188 -11.56 -14.38 -7.06
N ALA A 189 -12.15 -15.53 -6.86
CA ALA A 189 -11.60 -16.78 -7.33
C ALA A 189 -12.73 -17.65 -7.81
N HIS A 190 -12.80 -17.90 -9.11
CA HIS A 190 -13.73 -18.88 -9.66
C HIS A 190 -13.26 -20.33 -9.41
N GLY A 191 -12.13 -20.52 -8.76
CA GLY A 191 -11.57 -21.81 -8.43
C GLY A 191 -10.23 -21.69 -7.71
N GLY A 192 -9.73 -22.80 -7.20
CA GLY A 192 -8.45 -22.87 -6.51
C GLY A 192 -7.28 -22.64 -7.45
N LYS A 193 -6.22 -22.06 -6.90
CA LYS A 193 -4.92 -21.92 -7.55
C LYS A 193 -3.84 -22.39 -6.59
N ASP A 194 -2.78 -22.99 -7.14
CA ASP A 194 -1.58 -23.35 -6.41
C ASP A 194 -1.82 -24.29 -5.21
N ALA A 195 -2.21 -25.53 -5.49
CA ALA A 195 -2.34 -26.65 -4.56
C ALA A 195 -3.39 -26.52 -3.43
N THR A 196 -4.14 -25.43 -3.35
CA THR A 196 -5.28 -25.31 -2.43
C THR A 196 -6.58 -25.40 -3.25
N PRO A 197 -7.28 -26.55 -3.26
CA PRO A 197 -8.56 -26.68 -3.97
C PRO A 197 -9.58 -25.73 -3.34
N TYR A 198 -10.10 -24.82 -4.15
CA TYR A 198 -11.23 -23.98 -3.79
C TYR A 198 -12.41 -24.34 -4.71
N PRO A 199 -13.61 -24.58 -4.20
CA PRO A 199 -14.75 -24.88 -5.05
C PRO A 199 -14.98 -23.78 -6.07
N VAL A 200 -15.24 -24.16 -7.32
CA VAL A 200 -15.60 -23.19 -8.36
C VAL A 200 -16.97 -22.61 -8.03
N ASP A 201 -17.03 -21.29 -7.83
CA ASP A 201 -18.29 -20.56 -7.77
C ASP A 201 -18.88 -20.46 -9.18
N ARG A 202 -19.70 -21.45 -9.52
CA ARG A 202 -20.31 -21.56 -10.86
C ARG A 202 -21.24 -20.42 -11.17
N ASP A 203 -22.02 -19.95 -10.20
CA ASP A 203 -22.99 -18.88 -10.41
C ASP A 203 -22.29 -17.57 -10.78
N THR A 204 -21.24 -17.20 -10.04
CA THR A 204 -20.44 -16.02 -10.36
C THR A 204 -19.65 -16.21 -11.66
N TYR A 205 -19.20 -17.42 -11.96
CA TYR A 205 -18.53 -17.73 -13.21
C TYR A 205 -19.47 -17.53 -14.41
N ASP A 206 -20.69 -18.06 -14.34
CA ASP A 206 -21.70 -17.95 -15.39
C ASP A 206 -22.15 -16.50 -15.59
N GLN A 207 -22.34 -15.75 -14.49
CA GLN A 207 -22.61 -14.31 -14.57
C GLN A 207 -21.49 -13.56 -15.28
N THR A 208 -20.24 -13.88 -14.97
CA THR A 208 -19.08 -13.28 -15.63
C THR A 208 -19.07 -13.56 -17.12
N ILE A 209 -19.33 -14.82 -17.52
CA ILE A 209 -19.47 -15.20 -18.93
C ILE A 209 -20.56 -14.38 -19.62
N GLN A 210 -21.74 -14.26 -19.01
CA GLN A 210 -22.85 -13.48 -19.56
C GLN A 210 -22.50 -12.01 -19.76
N ILE A 211 -21.84 -11.41 -18.78
CA ILE A 211 -21.36 -10.01 -18.87
C ILE A 211 -20.40 -9.86 -20.05
N MET A 212 -19.43 -10.77 -20.16
CA MET A 212 -18.42 -10.74 -21.24
C MET A 212 -19.08 -10.97 -22.60
N GLN A 213 -20.00 -11.94 -22.74
CA GLN A 213 -20.73 -12.15 -23.97
C GLN A 213 -21.54 -10.92 -24.40
N ASN A 214 -22.21 -10.26 -23.45
CA ASN A 214 -22.94 -9.02 -23.69
C ASN A 214 -22.01 -7.87 -24.11
N ALA A 215 -20.84 -7.75 -23.50
CA ALA A 215 -19.84 -6.78 -23.89
C ALA A 215 -19.33 -7.01 -25.31
N VAL A 216 -19.01 -8.25 -25.67
CA VAL A 216 -18.60 -8.64 -27.03
C VAL A 216 -19.70 -8.32 -28.05
N ARG A 217 -20.96 -8.68 -27.76
CA ARG A 217 -22.09 -8.39 -28.67
C ARG A 217 -22.27 -6.87 -28.91
N LYS A 218 -22.10 -6.05 -27.88
CA LYS A 218 -22.21 -4.58 -27.94
C LYS A 218 -20.96 -3.90 -28.53
N SER A 219 -19.83 -4.59 -28.61
CA SER A 219 -18.59 -4.02 -29.14
C SER A 219 -18.71 -3.69 -30.63
N LYS A 220 -17.90 -2.77 -31.10
CA LYS A 220 -17.84 -2.36 -32.53
C LYS A 220 -16.74 -3.10 -33.31
N ILE A 221 -16.32 -4.28 -32.85
CA ILE A 221 -15.31 -5.09 -33.54
C ILE A 221 -15.94 -5.82 -34.75
N ASN A 222 -15.09 -6.32 -35.64
CA ASN A 222 -15.47 -7.05 -36.82
C ASN A 222 -16.35 -8.29 -36.47
N PRO A 223 -17.39 -8.60 -37.24
CA PRO A 223 -18.25 -9.76 -37.02
C PRO A 223 -17.50 -11.09 -36.83
N SER A 224 -16.47 -11.33 -37.63
CA SER A 224 -15.64 -12.55 -37.53
C SER A 224 -14.90 -12.63 -36.19
N GLU A 225 -14.46 -11.49 -35.64
CA GLU A 225 -13.80 -11.42 -34.33
C GLU A 225 -14.81 -11.59 -33.19
N LYS A 226 -16.04 -11.05 -33.34
CA LYS A 226 -17.13 -11.28 -32.40
C LYS A 226 -17.44 -12.77 -32.28
N ASP A 227 -17.62 -13.44 -33.40
CA ASP A 227 -17.91 -14.89 -33.43
C ASP A 227 -16.80 -15.70 -32.76
N LYS A 228 -15.55 -15.40 -33.05
CA LYS A 228 -14.39 -16.03 -32.38
C LYS A 228 -14.38 -15.79 -30.87
N ALA A 229 -14.67 -14.58 -30.45
CA ALA A 229 -14.71 -14.24 -29.03
C ALA A 229 -15.88 -14.93 -28.32
N LEU A 230 -17.06 -14.94 -28.91
CA LEU A 230 -18.23 -15.61 -28.33
C LEU A 230 -18.06 -17.13 -28.23
N ARG A 231 -17.43 -17.78 -29.23
CA ARG A 231 -17.11 -19.21 -29.18
C ARG A 231 -16.08 -19.57 -28.08
N ARG A 232 -15.24 -18.63 -27.65
CA ARG A 232 -14.29 -18.84 -26.55
C ARG A 232 -14.91 -18.65 -25.18
N LEU A 233 -16.08 -18.03 -25.11
CA LEU A 233 -16.79 -17.74 -23.87
C LEU A 233 -17.87 -18.75 -23.54
N GLY A 234 -18.03 -19.78 -24.34
CA GLY A 234 -19.03 -20.83 -24.17
C GLY A 234 -19.45 -21.36 -25.50
#